data_82a015384f63dc01ef3e51f2c61d136b
#
_entry.id   82a015384f63dc01ef3e51f2c61d136b
#
_cell.length_a   1.000
_cell.length_b   1.000
_cell.length_c   1.000
_cell.angle_alpha   90.00
_cell.angle_beta   90.00
_cell.angle_gamma   90.00
#
_symmetry.space_group_name_H-M   'P 1'
#
loop_
_entity.id
_entity.type
_entity.pdbx_description
1 polymer ?
#
loop_
_entity_poly.entity_id
_entity_poly.type
_entity_poly.pdbx_seq_one_letter_code
_entity_poly.pdbx_strand_id
1 'polypeptide(L)'
;MKKLVTSLLLISNVVGLWAYDFVSDGLYYEIIDREEQIVAVTYQTSDWANNYLGRTDVCIPSSVCYNDTFYSVTTIGCCAFAGCSTLKAIMFSCGLERIKTRAFNRCTNLRTIICETLKPPILEYPTFEGVKLKKVKLYVPEGYINEYNNILNHYDIPDREALEEGCISQEEYNELLIDYLGASQWQAFKQVLPIETLPIE
;
A
#
# COMPACT_ATOMS: atom_id res chain seq x y z
N MET A 1 -26.74 -35.62 47.02
CA MET A 1 -26.98 -34.37 46.28
C MET A 1 -25.62 -33.70 46.05
N LYS A 2 -25.02 -33.91 44.86
CA LYS A 2 -23.75 -33.32 44.50
C LYS A 2 -24.06 -32.03 43.71
N LYS A 3 -23.68 -30.88 44.25
CA LYS A 3 -23.76 -29.58 43.54
C LYS A 3 -22.65 -29.53 42.50
N LEU A 4 -23.02 -29.53 41.22
CA LEU A 4 -22.14 -29.14 40.13
C LEU A 4 -21.95 -27.62 40.21
N VAL A 5 -20.73 -27.24 40.54
CA VAL A 5 -20.28 -25.84 40.38
C VAL A 5 -19.81 -25.72 38.92
N THR A 6 -20.66 -25.18 38.08
CA THR A 6 -20.28 -24.77 36.71
C THR A 6 -19.47 -23.50 36.85
N SER A 7 -18.14 -23.66 36.79
CA SER A 7 -17.22 -22.53 36.66
C SER A 7 -17.41 -21.93 35.26
N LEU A 8 -18.11 -20.82 35.18
CA LEU A 8 -18.23 -20.00 33.99
C LEU A 8 -16.89 -19.26 33.83
N LEU A 9 -15.98 -19.83 33.03
CA LEU A 9 -14.80 -19.12 32.55
C LEU A 9 -15.29 -17.99 31.63
N LEU A 10 -15.41 -16.79 32.19
CA LEU A 10 -15.46 -15.57 31.44
C LEU A 10 -14.11 -15.44 30.72
N ILE A 11 -14.03 -15.96 29.50
CA ILE A 11 -13.01 -15.56 28.57
C ILE A 11 -13.34 -14.11 28.22
N SER A 12 -12.69 -13.18 28.93
CA SER A 12 -12.63 -11.79 28.48
C SER A 12 -11.92 -11.80 27.13
N ASN A 13 -12.70 -11.82 26.05
CA ASN A 13 -12.23 -11.44 24.74
C ASN A 13 -11.78 -9.98 24.84
N VAL A 14 -10.53 -9.75 25.25
CA VAL A 14 -9.82 -8.55 24.89
C VAL A 14 -9.61 -8.71 23.39
N VAL A 15 -10.59 -8.30 22.61
CA VAL A 15 -10.42 -8.03 21.20
C VAL A 15 -9.45 -6.85 21.17
N GLY A 16 -8.16 -7.15 21.24
CA GLY A 16 -7.14 -6.20 20.88
C GLY A 16 -7.50 -5.72 19.47
N LEU A 17 -7.57 -4.42 19.27
CA LEU A 17 -7.74 -3.80 17.96
C LEU A 17 -6.46 -4.04 17.14
N TRP A 18 -6.24 -5.31 16.80
CA TRP A 18 -5.17 -5.71 15.89
C TRP A 18 -5.65 -5.38 14.49
N ALA A 19 -4.82 -4.68 13.73
CA ALA A 19 -5.12 -4.31 12.34
C ALA A 19 -4.62 -5.36 11.35
N TYR A 20 -4.37 -6.60 11.78
CA TYR A 20 -3.86 -7.68 10.96
C TYR A 20 -4.39 -9.05 11.40
N ASP A 21 -4.43 -9.99 10.46
CA ASP A 21 -4.81 -11.39 10.69
C ASP A 21 -3.59 -12.26 11.03
N PHE A 22 -2.44 -12.00 10.40
CA PHE A 22 -1.21 -12.78 10.62
C PHE A 22 0.07 -11.98 10.32
N VAL A 23 1.21 -12.57 10.66
CA VAL A 23 2.54 -12.01 10.42
C VAL A 23 3.37 -13.02 9.64
N SER A 24 4.08 -12.56 8.61
CA SER A 24 5.09 -13.34 7.89
C SER A 24 6.27 -12.44 7.52
N ASP A 25 7.50 -12.95 7.70
CA ASP A 25 8.76 -12.22 7.45
C ASP A 25 8.81 -10.81 8.09
N GLY A 26 8.08 -10.67 9.20
CA GLY A 26 7.96 -9.44 9.98
C GLY A 26 7.13 -8.36 9.28
N LEU A 27 6.31 -8.71 8.31
CA LEU A 27 5.24 -7.88 7.78
C LEU A 27 3.90 -8.37 8.34
N TYR A 28 3.00 -7.42 8.57
CA TYR A 28 1.64 -7.66 9.06
C TYR A 28 0.69 -7.72 7.88
N TYR A 29 -0.21 -8.71 7.87
CA TYR A 29 -1.12 -8.95 6.77
C TYR A 29 -2.57 -8.98 7.23
N GLU A 30 -3.43 -8.32 6.49
CA GLU A 30 -4.89 -8.36 6.60
C GLU A 30 -5.44 -9.17 5.43
N ILE A 31 -6.32 -10.15 5.70
CA ILE A 31 -6.98 -10.92 4.64
C ILE A 31 -8.13 -10.08 4.11
N ILE A 32 -8.01 -9.64 2.84
CA ILE A 32 -9.05 -8.87 2.16
C ILE A 32 -10.13 -9.79 1.62
N ASP A 33 -9.72 -10.90 1.00
CA ASP A 33 -10.62 -11.88 0.42
C ASP A 33 -10.08 -13.28 0.67
N ARG A 34 -10.90 -14.12 1.30
CA ARG A 34 -10.55 -15.52 1.60
C ARG A 34 -10.81 -16.45 0.42
N GLU A 35 -11.79 -16.15 -0.42
CA GLU A 35 -12.16 -16.96 -1.57
C GLU A 35 -11.15 -16.75 -2.70
N GLU A 36 -10.82 -15.50 -2.98
CA GLU A 36 -9.81 -15.13 -3.98
C GLU A 36 -8.38 -15.21 -3.44
N GLN A 37 -8.20 -15.50 -2.15
CA GLN A 37 -6.90 -15.61 -1.48
C GLN A 37 -6.06 -14.34 -1.63
N ILE A 38 -6.65 -13.19 -1.28
CA ILE A 38 -6.03 -11.86 -1.39
C ILE A 38 -5.75 -11.28 -0.01
N VAL A 39 -4.55 -10.70 0.15
CA VAL A 39 -4.14 -10.00 1.37
C VAL A 39 -3.59 -8.61 1.08
N ALA A 40 -3.68 -7.74 2.08
CA ALA A 40 -2.94 -6.49 2.14
C ALA A 40 -1.82 -6.55 3.17
N VAL A 41 -0.70 -5.88 2.88
CA VAL A 41 0.26 -5.49 3.93
C VAL A 41 -0.36 -4.37 4.74
N THR A 42 -0.36 -4.50 6.07
CA THR A 42 -0.98 -3.55 6.98
C THR A 42 -0.05 -3.18 8.14
N TYR A 43 -0.58 -2.69 9.24
CA TYR A 43 0.15 -2.28 10.45
C TYR A 43 -0.27 -3.12 11.66
N GLN A 44 0.52 -3.08 12.73
CA GLN A 44 0.28 -3.89 13.91
C GLN A 44 -0.85 -3.36 14.79
N THR A 45 -0.83 -2.07 15.07
CA THR A 45 -1.73 -1.43 16.04
C THR A 45 -2.32 -0.13 15.50
N SER A 46 -3.39 0.35 16.10
CA SER A 46 -4.02 1.63 15.76
C SER A 46 -3.09 2.84 15.95
N ASP A 47 -2.02 2.71 16.73
CA ASP A 47 -0.89 3.65 16.70
C ASP A 47 0.02 3.31 15.51
N TRP A 48 -0.48 3.62 14.32
CA TRP A 48 0.15 3.35 13.03
C TRP A 48 1.53 4.00 12.86
N ALA A 49 1.87 5.00 13.67
CA ALA A 49 3.21 5.56 13.69
C ALA A 49 4.18 4.56 14.35
N ASN A 50 5.20 4.15 13.62
CA ASN A 50 6.30 3.32 14.09
C ASN A 50 6.17 1.79 14.01
N ASN A 51 5.14 1.24 13.37
CA ASN A 51 4.99 -0.23 13.27
C ASN A 51 6.19 -0.94 12.63
N TYR A 52 6.86 -0.32 11.68
CA TYR A 52 8.05 -0.83 11.01
C TYR A 52 9.31 0.00 11.33
N LEU A 53 9.31 0.72 12.46
CA LEU A 53 10.46 1.53 12.85
C LEU A 53 11.70 0.65 13.04
N GLY A 54 12.83 1.13 12.50
CA GLY A 54 14.10 0.40 12.50
C GLY A 54 14.37 -0.39 11.22
N ARG A 55 13.34 -0.66 10.39
CA ARG A 55 13.58 -1.24 9.07
C ARG A 55 14.10 -0.16 8.12
N THR A 56 15.18 -0.47 7.42
CA THR A 56 15.77 0.41 6.41
C THR A 56 15.33 0.01 5.01
N ASP A 57 15.10 -1.28 4.81
CA ASP A 57 14.76 -1.89 3.55
C ASP A 57 13.61 -2.88 3.74
N VAL A 58 12.66 -2.85 2.82
CA VAL A 58 11.49 -3.72 2.85
C VAL A 58 11.25 -4.27 1.46
N CYS A 59 11.01 -5.58 1.37
CA CYS A 59 10.53 -6.25 0.18
C CYS A 59 9.09 -6.71 0.43
N ILE A 60 8.15 -6.27 -0.42
CA ILE A 60 6.77 -6.75 -0.42
C ILE A 60 6.70 -7.93 -1.38
N PRO A 61 6.47 -9.17 -0.90
CA PRO A 61 6.42 -10.34 -1.77
C PRO A 61 5.15 -10.34 -2.63
N SER A 62 5.17 -11.11 -3.73
CA SER A 62 3.96 -11.31 -4.56
C SER A 62 2.94 -12.24 -3.91
N SER A 63 3.40 -13.13 -3.01
CA SER A 63 2.54 -14.06 -2.28
C SER A 63 3.11 -14.38 -0.90
N VAL A 64 2.24 -14.83 -0.01
CA VAL A 64 2.59 -15.25 1.35
C VAL A 64 1.79 -16.48 1.73
N CYS A 65 2.39 -17.40 2.49
CA CYS A 65 1.72 -18.60 2.99
C CYS A 65 1.22 -18.39 4.43
N TYR A 66 -0.05 -18.69 4.65
CA TYR A 66 -0.66 -18.70 5.99
C TYR A 66 -1.62 -19.88 6.13
N ASN A 67 -1.43 -20.70 7.16
CA ASN A 67 -2.22 -21.92 7.40
C ASN A 67 -2.34 -22.82 6.15
N ASP A 68 -1.19 -23.15 5.54
CA ASP A 68 -1.08 -23.98 4.33
C ASP A 68 -1.80 -23.43 3.08
N THR A 69 -2.22 -22.16 3.12
CA THR A 69 -2.86 -21.47 2.01
C THR A 69 -1.96 -20.32 1.52
N PHE A 70 -1.77 -20.25 0.20
CA PHE A 70 -1.04 -19.14 -0.42
C PHE A 70 -2.01 -18.01 -0.74
N TYR A 71 -1.64 -16.81 -0.30
CA TYR A 71 -2.38 -15.57 -0.55
C TYR A 71 -1.56 -14.66 -1.46
N SER A 72 -2.20 -14.07 -2.44
CA SER A 72 -1.63 -13.03 -3.30
C SER A 72 -1.56 -11.69 -2.53
N VAL A 73 -0.41 -11.03 -2.55
CA VAL A 73 -0.23 -9.72 -1.95
C VAL A 73 -0.48 -8.66 -3.02
N THR A 74 -1.68 -8.12 -3.06
CA THR A 74 -2.12 -7.17 -4.08
C THR A 74 -2.18 -5.73 -3.58
N THR A 75 -2.18 -5.52 -2.26
CA THR A 75 -2.47 -4.22 -1.68
C THR A 75 -1.48 -3.87 -0.56
N ILE A 76 -1.06 -2.61 -0.53
CA ILE A 76 -0.48 -1.99 0.67
C ILE A 76 -1.60 -1.17 1.32
N GLY A 77 -1.95 -1.52 2.55
CA GLY A 77 -3.06 -0.94 3.30
C GLY A 77 -2.86 0.53 3.69
N CYS A 78 -3.95 1.15 4.12
CA CYS A 78 -3.93 2.52 4.63
C CYS A 78 -2.92 2.64 5.78
N CYS A 79 -2.07 3.66 5.74
CA CYS A 79 -1.06 3.94 6.78
C CYS A 79 -0.06 2.79 7.08
N ALA A 80 0.05 1.74 6.24
CA ALA A 80 0.86 0.55 6.54
C ALA A 80 2.29 0.88 6.98
N PHE A 81 2.97 1.78 6.30
CA PHE A 81 4.33 2.23 6.62
C PHE A 81 4.38 3.68 7.14
N ALA A 82 3.25 4.24 7.59
CA ALA A 82 3.23 5.62 8.05
C ALA A 82 4.20 5.84 9.23
N GLY A 83 4.96 6.94 9.18
CA GLY A 83 5.94 7.26 10.21
C GLY A 83 7.26 6.47 10.15
N CYS A 84 7.43 5.54 9.19
CA CYS A 84 8.67 4.76 9.05
C CYS A 84 9.82 5.65 8.55
N SER A 85 10.30 6.53 9.42
CA SER A 85 11.37 7.47 9.09
C SER A 85 12.72 6.81 8.83
N THR A 86 12.91 5.55 9.22
CA THR A 86 14.11 4.77 8.95
C THR A 86 14.13 4.13 7.58
N LEU A 87 12.97 3.98 6.92
CA LEU A 87 12.83 3.31 5.63
C LEU A 87 13.55 4.10 4.53
N LYS A 88 14.51 3.46 3.86
CA LYS A 88 15.32 4.02 2.77
C LYS A 88 14.95 3.44 1.42
N ALA A 89 14.68 2.14 1.37
CA ALA A 89 14.29 1.45 0.16
C ALA A 89 13.09 0.53 0.37
N ILE A 90 12.25 0.45 -0.65
CA ILE A 90 11.15 -0.51 -0.69
C ILE A 90 11.04 -1.13 -2.07
N MET A 91 10.78 -2.44 -2.11
CA MET A 91 10.54 -3.17 -3.34
C MET A 91 9.10 -3.70 -3.34
N PHE A 92 8.41 -3.49 -4.44
CA PHE A 92 7.08 -4.02 -4.73
C PHE A 92 7.20 -5.12 -5.77
N SER A 93 6.80 -6.32 -5.42
CA SER A 93 6.78 -7.43 -6.38
C SER A 93 5.65 -7.29 -7.42
N CYS A 94 5.70 -8.07 -8.47
CA CYS A 94 4.88 -7.92 -9.69
C CYS A 94 3.35 -8.02 -9.48
N GLY A 95 2.88 -8.56 -8.34
CA GLY A 95 1.45 -8.73 -8.03
C GLY A 95 0.77 -7.52 -7.40
N LEU A 96 1.51 -6.45 -7.09
CA LEU A 96 0.93 -5.31 -6.39
C LEU A 96 0.04 -4.49 -7.33
N GLU A 97 -1.21 -4.27 -6.93
CA GLU A 97 -2.23 -3.56 -7.70
C GLU A 97 -2.60 -2.19 -7.10
N ARG A 98 -2.54 -2.08 -5.77
CA ARG A 98 -3.04 -0.89 -5.06
C ARG A 98 -2.18 -0.50 -3.86
N ILE A 99 -1.99 0.80 -3.71
CA ILE A 99 -1.35 1.39 -2.51
C ILE A 99 -2.31 2.42 -1.94
N LYS A 100 -2.84 2.13 -0.74
CA LYS A 100 -3.89 2.92 -0.12
C LYS A 100 -3.38 4.24 0.48
N THR A 101 -4.33 5.08 0.84
CA THR A 101 -4.14 6.41 1.41
C THR A 101 -3.10 6.38 2.54
N ARG A 102 -2.14 7.32 2.51
CA ARG A 102 -1.11 7.53 3.54
C ARG A 102 -0.22 6.32 3.83
N ALA A 103 -0.17 5.33 2.94
CA ALA A 103 0.64 4.12 3.14
C ALA A 103 2.10 4.44 3.51
N PHE A 104 2.69 5.48 2.91
CA PHE A 104 4.05 5.95 3.17
C PHE A 104 4.12 7.36 3.77
N ASN A 105 3.06 7.78 4.48
CA ASN A 105 3.04 9.08 5.14
C ASN A 105 4.26 9.24 6.05
N ARG A 106 4.99 10.36 5.88
CA ARG A 106 6.20 10.70 6.67
C ARG A 106 7.35 9.69 6.61
N CYS A 107 7.46 8.87 5.56
CA CYS A 107 8.67 8.09 5.27
C CYS A 107 9.78 9.02 4.75
N THR A 108 10.30 9.90 5.60
CA THR A 108 11.13 11.05 5.21
C THR A 108 12.50 10.67 4.65
N ASN A 109 12.99 9.46 4.95
CA ASN A 109 14.26 8.95 4.46
C ASN A 109 14.14 8.03 3.25
N LEU A 110 12.94 7.81 2.72
CA LEU A 110 12.75 7.02 1.50
C LEU A 110 13.50 7.65 0.33
N ARG A 111 14.32 6.85 -0.34
CA ARG A 111 15.19 7.26 -1.46
C ARG A 111 15.08 6.36 -2.67
N THR A 112 14.64 5.12 -2.48
CA THR A 112 14.56 4.11 -3.53
C THR A 112 13.24 3.39 -3.46
N ILE A 113 12.56 3.31 -4.59
CA ILE A 113 11.41 2.44 -4.81
C ILE A 113 11.74 1.55 -6.00
N ILE A 114 11.62 0.25 -5.84
CA ILE A 114 11.72 -0.72 -6.91
C ILE A 114 10.32 -1.28 -7.12
N CYS A 115 9.77 -1.13 -8.30
CA CYS A 115 8.41 -1.54 -8.61
C CYS A 115 8.44 -2.52 -9.80
N GLU A 116 8.31 -3.82 -9.51
CA GLU A 116 8.37 -4.87 -10.53
C GLU A 116 7.06 -5.06 -11.30
N THR A 117 6.04 -4.24 -11.02
CA THR A 117 4.76 -4.32 -11.71
C THR A 117 4.87 -3.77 -13.14
N LEU A 118 4.22 -4.44 -14.09
CA LEU A 118 4.20 -4.01 -15.49
C LEU A 118 3.31 -2.78 -15.70
N LYS A 119 2.33 -2.59 -14.83
CA LYS A 119 1.50 -1.38 -14.78
C LYS A 119 1.69 -0.69 -13.45
N PRO A 120 1.69 0.64 -13.41
CA PRO A 120 1.73 1.36 -12.14
C PRO A 120 0.58 0.93 -11.24
N PRO A 121 0.84 0.55 -9.96
CA PRO A 121 -0.22 0.34 -9.00
C PRO A 121 -1.07 1.60 -8.81
N ILE A 122 -2.36 1.42 -8.55
CA ILE A 122 -3.26 2.52 -8.21
C ILE A 122 -2.82 3.11 -6.88
N LEU A 123 -2.55 4.42 -6.87
CA LEU A 123 -2.23 5.17 -5.64
C LEU A 123 -3.46 5.92 -5.16
N GLU A 124 -3.91 5.63 -3.97
CA GLU A 124 -4.94 6.45 -3.32
C GLU A 124 -4.31 7.72 -2.72
N TYR A 125 -4.83 8.88 -3.08
CA TYR A 125 -4.31 10.16 -2.60
C TYR A 125 -4.69 10.43 -1.12
N PRO A 126 -3.77 10.96 -0.29
CA PRO A 126 -2.33 11.14 -0.50
C PRO A 126 -1.53 9.91 0.01
N THR A 127 -0.87 9.17 -0.89
CA THR A 127 -0.08 7.97 -0.52
C THR A 127 1.25 8.33 0.15
N PHE A 128 1.97 9.33 -0.39
CA PHE A 128 3.33 9.72 -0.02
C PHE A 128 3.41 11.07 0.70
N GLU A 129 2.41 11.41 1.50
CA GLU A 129 2.40 12.68 2.24
C GLU A 129 3.68 12.84 3.10
N GLY A 130 4.38 13.97 2.95
CA GLY A 130 5.63 14.24 3.68
C GLY A 130 6.89 13.59 3.09
N VAL A 131 6.78 12.79 2.03
CA VAL A 131 7.92 12.24 1.28
C VAL A 131 8.37 13.22 0.21
N LYS A 132 9.69 13.42 0.07
CA LYS A 132 10.26 14.26 -0.98
C LYS A 132 10.45 13.46 -2.28
N LEU A 133 9.39 13.17 -3.01
CA LEU A 133 9.39 12.29 -4.20
C LEU A 133 10.43 12.70 -5.25
N LYS A 134 10.72 14.00 -5.40
CA LYS A 134 11.79 14.50 -6.29
C LYS A 134 13.20 14.01 -5.93
N LYS A 135 13.39 13.41 -4.74
CA LYS A 135 14.66 12.85 -4.25
C LYS A 135 14.63 11.31 -4.24
N VAL A 136 13.52 10.72 -4.60
CA VAL A 136 13.34 9.27 -4.65
C VAL A 136 13.60 8.80 -6.06
N LYS A 137 14.43 7.77 -6.22
CA LYS A 137 14.60 7.05 -7.48
C LYS A 137 13.53 5.96 -7.55
N LEU A 138 12.80 5.94 -8.64
CA LEU A 138 11.82 4.90 -8.94
C LEU A 138 12.42 4.00 -10.04
N TYR A 139 12.57 2.72 -9.74
CA TYR A 139 13.04 1.71 -10.68
C TYR A 139 11.85 0.85 -11.11
N VAL A 140 11.68 0.69 -12.43
CA VAL A 140 10.58 -0.07 -13.05
C VAL A 140 11.14 -0.96 -14.17
N PRO A 141 10.43 -2.00 -14.62
CA PRO A 141 10.87 -2.82 -15.74
C PRO A 141 11.11 -1.96 -16.99
N GLU A 142 12.20 -2.20 -17.71
CA GLU A 142 12.70 -1.35 -18.81
C GLU A 142 11.63 -1.03 -19.84
N GLY A 143 10.90 -2.03 -20.31
CA GLY A 143 9.85 -1.87 -21.33
C GLY A 143 8.63 -1.04 -20.87
N TYR A 144 8.52 -0.70 -19.59
CA TYR A 144 7.33 -0.07 -18.99
C TYR A 144 7.56 1.32 -18.41
N ILE A 145 8.73 1.92 -18.61
CA ILE A 145 9.05 3.28 -18.16
C ILE A 145 8.00 4.30 -18.65
N ASN A 146 7.53 4.14 -19.87
CA ASN A 146 6.52 5.04 -20.44
C ASN A 146 5.16 4.94 -19.76
N GLU A 147 4.78 3.76 -19.29
CA GLU A 147 3.54 3.56 -18.53
C GLU A 147 3.53 4.41 -17.24
N TYR A 148 4.67 4.44 -16.56
CA TYR A 148 4.84 5.24 -15.34
C TYR A 148 4.96 6.74 -15.59
N ASN A 149 5.61 7.14 -16.68
CA ASN A 149 5.77 8.54 -17.03
C ASN A 149 4.47 9.16 -17.58
N ASN A 150 3.64 8.37 -18.25
CA ASN A 150 2.43 8.83 -18.94
C ASN A 150 1.15 8.37 -18.26
N ILE A 151 1.21 7.98 -16.99
CA ILE A 151 0.09 7.38 -16.29
C ILE A 151 -1.18 8.25 -16.32
N LEU A 152 -1.04 9.57 -16.29
CA LEU A 152 -2.19 10.48 -16.37
C LEU A 152 -2.95 10.41 -17.70
N ASN A 153 -2.34 9.87 -18.76
CA ASN A 153 -3.04 9.65 -20.03
C ASN A 153 -4.11 8.54 -19.92
N HIS A 154 -4.09 7.76 -18.85
CA HIS A 154 -5.06 6.69 -18.56
C HIS A 154 -6.16 7.12 -17.59
N TYR A 155 -6.12 8.37 -17.13
CA TYR A 155 -7.11 8.92 -16.21
C TYR A 155 -7.74 10.17 -16.82
N ASP A 156 -9.06 10.20 -16.87
CA ASP A 156 -9.78 11.39 -17.24
C ASP A 156 -9.68 12.44 -16.13
N ILE A 157 -9.39 13.68 -16.50
CA ILE A 157 -9.45 14.78 -15.56
C ILE A 157 -10.94 14.97 -15.22
N PRO A 158 -11.34 14.90 -13.94
CA PRO A 158 -12.73 15.08 -13.58
C PRO A 158 -13.27 16.40 -14.11
N ASP A 159 -14.31 16.33 -14.90
CA ASP A 159 -14.92 17.50 -15.51
C ASP A 159 -15.83 18.21 -14.52
N ARG A 160 -15.41 19.38 -14.10
CA ARG A 160 -16.16 20.20 -13.17
C ARG A 160 -17.46 20.75 -13.80
N GLU A 161 -17.46 21.01 -15.09
CA GLU A 161 -18.66 21.47 -15.81
C GLU A 161 -19.71 20.37 -15.80
N ALA A 162 -19.32 19.10 -16.02
CA ALA A 162 -20.22 17.95 -15.93
C ALA A 162 -20.86 17.80 -14.54
N LEU A 163 -20.12 18.12 -13.47
CA LEU A 163 -20.67 18.16 -12.12
C LEU A 163 -21.67 19.33 -11.94
N GLU A 164 -21.31 20.54 -12.39
CA GLU A 164 -22.17 21.73 -12.28
C GLU A 164 -23.45 21.59 -13.11
N GLU A 165 -23.39 20.91 -14.23
CA GLU A 165 -24.53 20.58 -15.09
C GLU A 165 -25.35 19.37 -14.59
N GLY A 166 -24.87 18.66 -13.57
CA GLY A 166 -25.52 17.48 -12.99
C GLY A 166 -25.46 16.23 -13.86
N CYS A 167 -24.49 16.16 -14.79
CA CYS A 167 -24.24 14.98 -15.61
C CYS A 167 -23.58 13.87 -14.81
N ILE A 168 -22.82 14.22 -13.76
CA ILE A 168 -22.22 13.31 -12.77
C ILE A 168 -22.58 13.77 -11.36
N SER A 169 -22.62 12.84 -10.43
CA SER A 169 -22.85 13.15 -9.02
C SER A 169 -21.59 13.71 -8.35
N GLN A 170 -21.77 14.39 -7.22
CA GLN A 170 -20.64 14.85 -6.39
C GLN A 170 -19.77 13.69 -5.91
N GLU A 171 -20.36 12.54 -5.62
CA GLU A 171 -19.67 11.33 -5.19
C GLU A 171 -18.78 10.77 -6.32
N GLU A 172 -19.34 10.61 -7.50
CA GLU A 172 -18.62 10.17 -8.71
C GLU A 172 -17.48 11.14 -9.09
N TYR A 173 -17.72 12.45 -9.04
CA TYR A 173 -16.67 13.45 -9.25
C TYR A 173 -15.53 13.30 -8.26
N ASN A 174 -15.83 13.07 -6.97
CA ASN A 174 -14.81 12.92 -5.93
C ASN A 174 -14.00 11.64 -6.12
N GLU A 175 -14.63 10.55 -6.56
CA GLU A 175 -13.93 9.29 -6.87
C GLU A 175 -12.95 9.47 -8.02
N LEU A 176 -13.39 10.05 -9.14
CA LEU A 176 -12.53 10.35 -10.28
C LEU A 176 -11.37 11.27 -9.91
N LEU A 177 -11.64 12.29 -9.07
CA LEU A 177 -10.63 13.22 -8.60
C LEU A 177 -9.58 12.53 -7.71
N ILE A 178 -9.99 11.60 -6.84
CA ILE A 178 -9.09 10.84 -5.97
C ILE A 178 -8.16 9.96 -6.82
N ASP A 179 -8.69 9.28 -7.82
CA ASP A 179 -7.91 8.44 -8.71
C ASP A 179 -6.92 9.25 -9.55
N TYR A 180 -7.36 10.38 -10.12
CA TYR A 180 -6.49 11.30 -10.85
C TYR A 180 -5.37 11.87 -9.97
N LEU A 181 -5.70 12.34 -8.76
CA LEU A 181 -4.71 12.85 -7.81
C LEU A 181 -3.76 11.74 -7.34
N GLY A 182 -4.25 10.52 -7.19
CA GLY A 182 -3.43 9.35 -6.91
C GLY A 182 -2.42 9.10 -8.03
N ALA A 183 -2.88 9.00 -9.26
CA ALA A 183 -2.04 8.78 -10.43
C ALA A 183 -0.98 9.88 -10.61
N SER A 184 -1.31 11.14 -10.30
CA SER A 184 -0.37 12.26 -10.40
C SER A 184 0.85 12.14 -9.49
N GLN A 185 0.78 11.35 -8.41
CA GLN A 185 1.91 11.12 -7.53
C GLN A 185 3.04 10.37 -8.22
N TRP A 186 2.74 9.47 -9.17
CA TRP A 186 3.78 8.80 -9.96
C TRP A 186 4.61 9.79 -10.78
N GLN A 187 3.99 10.84 -11.31
CA GLN A 187 4.69 11.88 -12.07
C GLN A 187 5.55 12.81 -11.20
N ALA A 188 5.38 12.78 -9.89
CA ALA A 188 6.21 13.56 -8.97
C ALA A 188 7.64 12.99 -8.82
N PHE A 189 7.88 11.76 -9.26
CA PHE A 189 9.23 11.19 -9.32
C PHE A 189 10.01 11.82 -10.47
N LYS A 190 11.18 12.39 -10.18
CA LYS A 190 12.04 12.99 -11.21
C LYS A 190 12.87 11.97 -11.97
N GLN A 191 13.09 10.80 -11.40
CA GLN A 191 13.93 9.75 -11.95
C GLN A 191 13.15 8.44 -11.95
N VAL A 192 12.66 8.07 -13.11
CA VAL A 192 12.12 6.75 -13.41
C VAL A 192 13.18 6.01 -14.21
N LEU A 193 13.72 4.94 -13.68
CA LEU A 193 14.89 4.24 -14.17
C LEU A 193 14.54 2.76 -14.42
N PRO A 194 15.19 2.11 -15.39
CA PRO A 194 15.03 0.67 -15.55
C PRO A 194 15.66 -0.09 -14.37
N ILE A 195 15.03 -1.21 -13.98
CA ILE A 195 15.51 -2.08 -12.89
C ILE A 195 16.93 -2.58 -13.20
N GLU A 196 17.22 -2.84 -14.43
CA GLU A 196 18.53 -3.33 -14.90
C GLU A 196 19.68 -2.35 -14.62
N THR A 197 19.37 -1.10 -14.28
CA THR A 197 20.36 -0.09 -13.87
C THR A 197 20.58 -0.02 -12.36
N LEU A 198 19.93 -0.91 -11.57
CA LEU A 198 20.22 -1.00 -10.14
C LEU A 198 21.68 -1.37 -9.93
N PRO A 199 22.38 -0.68 -9.00
CA PRO A 199 23.73 -1.10 -8.59
C PRO A 199 23.67 -2.53 -8.05
N ILE A 200 24.50 -3.40 -8.61
CA ILE A 200 24.70 -4.75 -8.06
C ILE A 200 25.66 -4.56 -6.88
N GLU A 201 25.17 -4.76 -5.65
CA GLU A 201 25.99 -4.81 -4.44
C GLU A 201 26.55 -6.22 -4.22
#